data_182698b31b1ded60cc47a2b45b06b00a
#
_entry.id   182698b31b1ded60cc47a2b45b06b00a
#
_cell.length_a   1.000
_cell.length_b   1.000
_cell.length_c   1.000
_cell.angle_alpha   90.00
_cell.angle_beta   90.00
_cell.angle_gamma   90.00
#
_symmetry.space_group_name_H-M   'P 1'
#
loop_
_entity.id
_entity.type
_entity.pdbx_description
1 polymer ?
#
loop_
_entity_poly.entity_id
_entity_poly.type
_entity_poly.pdbx_seq_one_letter_code
_entity_poly.pdbx_strand_id
1 'polypeptide(L)'
;MSLGLKRGIVQLEPHDKQWDEAAIQTIKKLKSILGDDAVDIQHIGSTAIPAIKAKPIIDIAVGVTDFEKIMSYNEQLQKDGIFYRGSDVEDQILYVMGDMEKDIRTHHIHIVKWNGTEWKKYIHFRDYLNDNENMALQYQRVKEELESKYADNRELYTKGKKDIIDIILNN
;
A
#
# COMPACT_ATOMS: atom_id res chain seq x y z
N MET A 1 -0.68 -11.65 -15.30
CA MET A 1 -1.41 -10.39 -14.99
C MET A 1 -0.42 -9.26 -14.87
N SER A 2 -0.71 -8.09 -15.38
CA SER A 2 0.25 -6.98 -15.30
C SER A 2 0.11 -6.27 -13.94
N LEU A 3 1.20 -6.13 -13.21
CA LEU A 3 1.24 -5.28 -12.03
C LEU A 3 1.15 -3.81 -12.46
N GLY A 4 0.32 -3.05 -11.78
CA GLY A 4 0.15 -1.63 -12.00
C GLY A 4 -1.20 -1.23 -12.56
N LEU A 5 -1.63 -0.03 -12.20
CA LEU A 5 -2.89 0.54 -12.61
C LEU A 5 -2.72 2.04 -12.91
N LYS A 6 -3.39 2.51 -13.95
CA LYS A 6 -3.41 3.94 -14.27
C LYS A 6 -4.04 4.73 -13.13
N ARG A 7 -3.48 5.89 -12.83
CA ARG A 7 -4.01 6.76 -11.79
C ARG A 7 -5.47 7.14 -12.08
N GLY A 8 -6.30 7.14 -11.06
CA GLY A 8 -7.74 7.45 -11.18
C GLY A 8 -8.62 6.23 -11.48
N ILE A 9 -8.08 5.18 -12.12
CA ILE A 9 -8.82 3.96 -12.45
C ILE A 9 -8.91 3.03 -11.23
N VAL A 10 -10.02 2.35 -11.10
CA VAL A 10 -10.27 1.28 -10.13
C VAL A 10 -10.59 0.00 -10.90
N GLN A 11 -9.79 -1.02 -10.69
CA GLN A 11 -9.98 -2.35 -11.25
C GLN A 11 -9.50 -3.37 -10.21
N LEU A 12 -10.37 -4.29 -9.83
CA LEU A 12 -10.07 -5.35 -8.87
C LEU A 12 -9.74 -6.64 -9.60
N GLU A 13 -8.64 -7.25 -9.20
CA GLU A 13 -8.15 -8.52 -9.74
C GLU A 13 -8.09 -9.58 -8.64
N PRO A 14 -8.32 -10.86 -8.93
CA PRO A 14 -8.02 -11.93 -7.99
C PRO A 14 -6.58 -11.87 -7.52
N HIS A 15 -6.31 -12.34 -6.30
CA HIS A 15 -4.95 -12.38 -5.78
C HIS A 15 -4.02 -13.15 -6.73
N ASP A 16 -2.83 -12.58 -6.96
CA ASP A 16 -1.79 -13.17 -7.79
C ASP A 16 -0.51 -13.32 -6.96
N LYS A 17 0.07 -14.52 -6.93
CA LYS A 17 1.33 -14.80 -6.23
C LYS A 17 2.49 -13.91 -6.67
N GLN A 18 2.45 -13.39 -7.90
CA GLN A 18 3.45 -12.42 -8.38
C GLN A 18 3.43 -11.12 -7.56
N TRP A 19 2.31 -10.79 -6.89
CA TRP A 19 2.26 -9.65 -5.99
C TRP A 19 3.12 -9.86 -4.75
N ASP A 20 3.11 -11.08 -4.19
CA ASP A 20 3.97 -11.43 -3.05
C ASP A 20 5.44 -11.38 -3.44
N GLU A 21 5.78 -11.91 -4.63
CA GLU A 21 7.14 -11.85 -5.17
C GLU A 21 7.60 -10.41 -5.40
N ALA A 22 6.75 -9.55 -6.00
CA ALA A 22 7.04 -8.14 -6.20
C ALA A 22 7.24 -7.39 -4.88
N ALA A 23 6.40 -7.67 -3.88
CA ALA A 23 6.55 -7.11 -2.54
C ALA A 23 7.89 -7.52 -1.90
N ILE A 24 8.26 -8.80 -1.95
CA ILE A 24 9.53 -9.31 -1.43
C ILE A 24 10.72 -8.62 -2.10
N GLN A 25 10.70 -8.47 -3.43
CA GLN A 25 11.78 -7.79 -4.16
C GLN A 25 11.90 -6.31 -3.77
N THR A 26 10.75 -5.64 -3.62
CA THR A 26 10.73 -4.23 -3.22
C THR A 26 11.20 -4.05 -1.77
N ILE A 27 10.81 -4.94 -0.85
CA ILE A 27 11.31 -4.94 0.54
C ILE A 27 12.83 -5.11 0.57
N LYS A 28 13.38 -6.08 -0.18
CA LYS A 28 14.83 -6.29 -0.28
C LYS A 28 15.56 -5.05 -0.83
N LYS A 29 15.02 -4.43 -1.87
CA LYS A 29 15.56 -3.19 -2.45
C LYS A 29 15.58 -2.06 -1.42
N LEU A 30 14.44 -1.80 -0.76
CA LEU A 30 14.34 -0.77 0.27
C LEU A 30 15.31 -1.03 1.42
N LYS A 31 15.41 -2.27 1.89
CA LYS A 31 16.37 -2.63 2.96
C LYS A 31 17.82 -2.42 2.54
N SER A 32 18.16 -2.69 1.28
CA SER A 32 19.52 -2.45 0.78
C SER A 32 19.88 -0.97 0.67
N ILE A 33 18.89 -0.10 0.40
CA ILE A 33 19.10 1.35 0.28
C ILE A 33 19.10 2.02 1.66
N LEU A 34 18.11 1.71 2.50
CA LEU A 34 17.86 2.40 3.76
C LEU A 34 18.66 1.81 4.94
N GLY A 35 19.08 0.54 4.82
CA GLY A 35 19.83 -0.14 5.88
C GLY A 35 19.05 -0.16 7.20
N ASP A 36 19.73 0.22 8.28
CA ASP A 36 19.18 0.24 9.64
C ASP A 36 18.29 1.48 9.92
N ASP A 37 18.27 2.47 9.04
CA ASP A 37 17.33 3.59 9.13
C ASP A 37 15.87 3.16 8.88
N ALA A 38 15.66 2.01 8.21
CA ALA A 38 14.38 1.30 8.17
C ALA A 38 14.36 0.21 9.26
N VAL A 39 13.61 0.44 10.33
CA VAL A 39 13.51 -0.52 11.45
C VAL A 39 12.86 -1.82 11.00
N ASP A 40 11.75 -1.72 10.27
CA ASP A 40 11.06 -2.86 9.65
C ASP A 40 10.36 -2.43 8.37
N ILE A 41 10.18 -3.38 7.44
CA ILE A 41 9.53 -3.16 6.16
C ILE A 41 8.55 -4.30 5.90
N GLN A 42 7.27 -4.00 5.69
CA GLN A 42 6.20 -4.98 5.59
C GLN A 42 5.35 -4.80 4.33
N HIS A 43 4.98 -5.92 3.69
CA HIS A 43 3.89 -5.95 2.70
C HIS A 43 2.57 -5.75 3.43
N ILE A 44 1.80 -4.75 3.05
CA ILE A 44 0.53 -4.36 3.67
C ILE A 44 -0.59 -4.21 2.62
N GLY A 45 -1.76 -3.78 3.06
CA GLY A 45 -2.88 -3.51 2.18
C GLY A 45 -3.53 -4.76 1.58
N SER A 46 -4.43 -4.56 0.64
CA SER A 46 -5.27 -5.64 0.11
C SER A 46 -4.50 -6.70 -0.69
N THR A 47 -3.36 -6.35 -1.31
CA THR A 47 -2.53 -7.33 -2.03
C THR A 47 -1.78 -8.29 -1.11
N ALA A 48 -1.68 -7.97 0.19
CA ALA A 48 -1.13 -8.83 1.23
C ALA A 48 -2.18 -9.77 1.86
N ILE A 49 -3.39 -9.85 1.28
CA ILE A 49 -4.51 -10.68 1.78
C ILE A 49 -4.95 -11.62 0.67
N PRO A 50 -4.43 -12.88 0.62
CA PRO A 50 -4.68 -13.79 -0.50
C PRO A 50 -6.15 -14.18 -0.71
N ALA A 51 -6.98 -14.05 0.31
CA ALA A 51 -8.38 -14.43 0.25
C ALA A 51 -9.26 -13.46 -0.57
N ILE A 52 -8.76 -12.27 -0.93
CA ILE A 52 -9.59 -11.22 -1.54
C ILE A 52 -9.01 -10.65 -2.83
N LYS A 53 -9.90 -10.12 -3.68
CA LYS A 53 -9.52 -9.29 -4.83
C LYS A 53 -8.94 -7.95 -4.38
N ALA A 54 -7.98 -7.45 -5.14
CA ALA A 54 -7.35 -6.16 -4.91
C ALA A 54 -7.05 -5.42 -6.22
N LYS A 55 -6.83 -4.12 -6.13
CA LYS A 55 -6.18 -3.40 -7.23
C LYS A 55 -4.73 -3.91 -7.36
N PRO A 56 -4.20 -4.11 -8.58
CA PRO A 56 -2.84 -4.61 -8.80
C PRO A 56 -1.78 -3.54 -8.46
N ILE A 57 -1.79 -3.04 -7.24
CA ILE A 57 -0.83 -2.07 -6.70
C ILE A 57 -0.38 -2.60 -5.34
N ILE A 58 0.93 -2.77 -5.19
CA ILE A 58 1.54 -3.27 -3.97
C ILE A 58 1.65 -2.12 -2.96
N ASP A 59 1.18 -2.33 -1.75
CA ASP A 59 1.37 -1.40 -0.64
C ASP A 59 2.47 -1.93 0.30
N ILE A 60 3.46 -1.10 0.60
CA ILE A 60 4.57 -1.40 1.52
C ILE A 60 4.57 -0.36 2.64
N ALA A 61 4.68 -0.80 3.89
CA ALA A 61 4.96 0.07 5.03
C ALA A 61 6.43 -0.03 5.42
N VAL A 62 7.07 1.12 5.64
CA VAL A 62 8.44 1.24 6.14
C VAL A 62 8.38 1.98 7.47
N GLY A 63 8.68 1.29 8.56
CA GLY A 63 8.75 1.87 9.90
C GLY A 63 10.09 2.53 10.15
N VAL A 64 10.09 3.82 10.45
CA VAL A 64 11.30 4.64 10.66
C VAL A 64 11.23 5.44 11.95
N THR A 65 12.38 5.84 12.47
CA THR A 65 12.47 6.71 13.65
C THR A 65 12.81 8.17 13.28
N ASP A 66 13.35 8.39 12.09
CA ASP A 66 13.83 9.69 11.61
C ASP A 66 13.43 9.93 10.16
N PHE A 67 12.41 10.75 9.94
CA PHE A 67 11.91 11.10 8.60
C PHE A 67 12.91 11.96 7.80
N GLU A 68 13.65 12.86 8.47
CA GLU A 68 14.64 13.71 7.78
C GLU A 68 15.77 12.85 7.22
N LYS A 69 16.17 11.82 7.97
CA LYS A 69 17.15 10.85 7.50
C LYS A 69 16.67 10.13 6.24
N ILE A 70 15.41 9.71 6.20
CA ILE A 70 14.83 9.08 5.01
C ILE A 70 14.80 10.03 3.82
N MET A 71 14.48 11.31 4.02
CA MET A 71 14.50 12.32 2.96
C MET A 71 15.90 12.49 2.35
N SER A 72 16.95 12.24 3.10
CA SER A 72 18.33 12.29 2.56
C SER A 72 18.62 11.20 1.52
N TYR A 73 17.81 10.15 1.45
CA TYR A 73 17.91 9.07 0.42
C TYR A 73 17.16 9.38 -0.88
N ASN A 74 16.50 10.54 -1.01
CA ASN A 74 15.63 10.83 -2.17
C ASN A 74 16.32 10.64 -3.52
N GLU A 75 17.56 11.09 -3.69
CA GLU A 75 18.28 10.90 -4.95
C GLU A 75 18.53 9.42 -5.25
N GLN A 76 18.93 8.65 -4.24
CA GLN A 76 19.18 7.22 -4.41
C GLN A 76 17.89 6.47 -4.72
N LEU A 77 16.82 6.75 -3.97
CA LEU A 77 15.50 6.15 -4.18
C LEU A 77 14.99 6.43 -5.60
N GLN A 78 15.13 7.68 -6.07
CA GLN A 78 14.72 8.07 -7.41
C GLN A 78 15.50 7.35 -8.51
N LYS A 79 16.81 7.17 -8.36
CA LYS A 79 17.66 6.38 -9.29
C LYS A 79 17.19 4.91 -9.38
N ASP A 80 16.66 4.39 -8.28
CA ASP A 80 16.11 3.03 -8.20
C ASP A 80 14.63 2.94 -8.56
N GLY A 81 14.03 4.01 -9.13
CA GLY A 81 12.65 4.06 -9.59
C GLY A 81 11.62 4.26 -8.48
N ILE A 82 12.03 4.78 -7.33
CA ILE A 82 11.18 5.06 -6.16
C ILE A 82 11.06 6.58 -6.01
N PHE A 83 9.88 7.12 -6.31
CA PHE A 83 9.66 8.57 -6.45
C PHE A 83 8.90 9.14 -5.26
N TYR A 84 9.43 10.21 -4.68
CA TYR A 84 8.75 10.98 -3.63
C TYR A 84 7.45 11.61 -4.13
N ARG A 85 6.38 11.53 -3.32
CA ARG A 85 5.04 12.08 -3.63
C ARG A 85 4.47 13.00 -2.57
N GLY A 86 5.19 13.28 -1.51
CA GLY A 86 4.75 14.22 -0.49
C GLY A 86 4.37 13.57 0.83
N SER A 87 3.78 14.39 1.68
CA SER A 87 3.37 14.05 3.05
C SER A 87 1.97 14.64 3.29
N ASP A 88 0.95 14.02 2.70
CA ASP A 88 -0.46 14.45 2.80
C ASP A 88 -1.10 14.03 4.13
N VAL A 89 -0.46 13.12 4.86
CA VAL A 89 -0.88 12.63 6.17
C VAL A 89 0.21 12.97 7.17
N GLU A 90 -0.18 13.48 8.34
CA GLU A 90 0.75 13.74 9.43
C GLU A 90 1.52 12.47 9.81
N ASP A 91 2.82 12.59 10.03
CA ASP A 91 3.73 11.48 10.33
C ASP A 91 3.78 10.37 9.24
N GLN A 92 3.52 10.73 7.97
CA GLN A 92 3.66 9.81 6.85
C GLN A 92 4.28 10.51 5.64
N ILE A 93 5.20 9.81 4.97
CA ILE A 93 5.72 10.19 3.64
C ILE A 93 5.33 9.11 2.64
N LEU A 94 4.87 9.52 1.47
CA LEU A 94 4.51 8.62 0.38
C LEU A 94 5.56 8.64 -0.72
N TYR A 95 6.04 7.45 -1.09
CA TYR A 95 6.76 7.20 -2.33
C TYR A 95 5.94 6.28 -3.22
N VAL A 96 6.20 6.33 -4.51
CA VAL A 96 5.54 5.48 -5.50
C VAL A 96 6.56 4.87 -6.46
N MET A 97 6.21 3.71 -7.03
CA MET A 97 6.90 3.13 -8.18
C MET A 97 5.90 2.95 -9.32
N GLY A 98 6.44 2.85 -10.54
CA GLY A 98 5.64 2.62 -11.75
C GLY A 98 6.18 3.38 -12.95
N ASP A 99 5.37 3.46 -14.00
CA ASP A 99 5.64 4.26 -15.18
C ASP A 99 5.07 5.67 -15.00
N MET A 100 5.94 6.62 -14.68
CA MET A 100 5.53 8.00 -14.41
C MET A 100 5.06 8.74 -15.66
N GLU A 101 5.55 8.36 -16.87
CA GLU A 101 5.15 8.97 -18.13
C GLU A 101 3.72 8.55 -18.51
N LYS A 102 3.37 7.28 -18.27
CA LYS A 102 2.02 6.75 -18.52
C LYS A 102 1.06 6.92 -17.33
N ASP A 103 1.54 7.53 -16.25
CA ASP A 103 0.81 7.69 -14.98
C ASP A 103 0.28 6.35 -14.40
N ILE A 104 1.09 5.29 -14.53
CA ILE A 104 0.83 3.96 -13.96
C ILE A 104 1.54 3.84 -12.63
N ARG A 105 0.83 3.35 -11.61
CA ARG A 105 1.37 3.06 -10.28
C ARG A 105 1.40 1.56 -10.07
N THR A 106 2.58 1.05 -9.70
CA THR A 106 2.78 -0.37 -9.34
C THR A 106 2.91 -0.56 -7.83
N HIS A 107 3.48 0.43 -7.13
CA HIS A 107 3.66 0.39 -5.68
C HIS A 107 3.33 1.74 -5.03
N HIS A 108 2.78 1.67 -3.83
CA HIS A 108 2.74 2.73 -2.84
C HIS A 108 3.62 2.32 -1.66
N ILE A 109 4.58 3.16 -1.29
CA ILE A 109 5.50 2.93 -0.20
C ILE A 109 5.24 4.01 0.86
N HIS A 110 4.69 3.57 1.99
CA HIS A 110 4.29 4.40 3.11
C HIS A 110 5.40 4.41 4.15
N ILE A 111 6.14 5.52 4.24
CA ILE A 111 7.11 5.72 5.31
C ILE A 111 6.35 6.27 6.51
N VAL A 112 6.38 5.57 7.61
CA VAL A 112 5.61 5.89 8.82
C VAL A 112 6.48 5.77 10.07
N LYS A 113 6.08 6.44 11.15
CA LYS A 113 6.77 6.32 12.43
C LYS A 113 6.72 4.88 12.92
N TRP A 114 7.89 4.31 13.22
CA TRP A 114 8.02 2.97 13.78
C TRP A 114 7.16 2.83 15.05
N ASN A 115 6.36 1.78 15.09
CA ASN A 115 5.44 1.47 16.18
C ASN A 115 4.44 2.61 16.52
N GLY A 116 4.30 3.60 15.62
CA GLY A 116 3.31 4.68 15.70
C GLY A 116 1.91 4.23 15.29
N THR A 117 0.98 5.17 15.30
CA THR A 117 -0.44 4.91 15.01
C THR A 117 -0.67 4.34 13.61
N GLU A 118 -0.07 4.95 12.58
CA GLU A 118 -0.27 4.49 11.18
C GLU A 118 0.38 3.13 10.95
N TRP A 119 1.60 2.89 11.48
CA TRP A 119 2.22 1.56 11.43
C TRP A 119 1.30 0.49 12.01
N LYS A 120 0.77 0.71 13.21
CA LYS A 120 -0.11 -0.25 13.89
C LYS A 120 -1.40 -0.49 13.12
N LYS A 121 -2.00 0.56 12.53
CA LYS A 121 -3.20 0.42 11.70
C LYS A 121 -2.93 -0.45 10.47
N TYR A 122 -1.83 -0.24 9.75
CA TYR A 122 -1.50 -1.02 8.57
C TYR A 122 -1.27 -2.51 8.89
N ILE A 123 -0.51 -2.79 9.95
CA ILE A 123 -0.23 -4.15 10.37
C ILE A 123 -1.51 -4.84 10.88
N HIS A 124 -2.27 -4.17 11.74
CA HIS A 124 -3.53 -4.70 12.27
C HIS A 124 -4.54 -5.00 11.15
N PHE A 125 -4.74 -4.08 10.22
CA PHE A 125 -5.65 -4.26 9.09
C PHE A 125 -5.32 -5.54 8.30
N ARG A 126 -4.06 -5.71 7.91
CA ARG A 126 -3.59 -6.89 7.19
C ARG A 126 -3.81 -8.17 8.00
N ASP A 127 -3.33 -8.19 9.23
CA ASP A 127 -3.34 -9.39 10.08
C ASP A 127 -4.78 -9.77 10.44
N TYR A 128 -5.60 -8.82 10.84
CA TYR A 128 -7.00 -9.06 11.16
C TYR A 128 -7.79 -9.66 9.99
N LEU A 129 -7.61 -9.15 8.77
CA LEU A 129 -8.29 -9.70 7.59
C LEU A 129 -7.72 -11.05 7.14
N ASN A 130 -6.44 -11.33 7.37
CA ASN A 130 -5.89 -12.65 7.13
C ASN A 130 -6.40 -13.70 8.14
N ASP A 131 -6.68 -13.28 9.37
CA ASP A 131 -7.18 -14.17 10.44
C ASP A 131 -8.72 -14.28 10.43
N ASN A 132 -9.44 -13.39 9.73
CA ASN A 132 -10.90 -13.31 9.72
C ASN A 132 -11.46 -13.32 8.29
N GLU A 133 -11.57 -14.50 7.70
CA GLU A 133 -12.02 -14.68 6.32
C GLU A 133 -13.39 -14.06 6.05
N ASN A 134 -14.35 -14.18 6.99
CA ASN A 134 -15.67 -13.59 6.84
C ASN A 134 -15.61 -12.06 6.70
N MET A 135 -14.78 -11.39 7.49
CA MET A 135 -14.58 -9.93 7.40
C MET A 135 -13.83 -9.57 6.12
N ALA A 136 -12.84 -10.37 5.72
CA ALA A 136 -12.14 -10.18 4.46
C ALA A 136 -13.09 -10.22 3.25
N LEU A 137 -14.01 -11.19 3.23
CA LEU A 137 -15.04 -11.29 2.18
C LEU A 137 -16.06 -10.15 2.23
N GLN A 138 -16.45 -9.67 3.41
CA GLN A 138 -17.29 -8.47 3.53
C GLN A 138 -16.57 -7.23 2.97
N TYR A 139 -15.31 -7.05 3.30
CA TYR A 139 -14.50 -5.97 2.76
C TYR A 139 -14.36 -6.07 1.23
N GLN A 140 -14.18 -7.28 0.68
CA GLN A 140 -14.18 -7.48 -0.76
C GLN A 140 -15.51 -7.06 -1.41
N ARG A 141 -16.66 -7.47 -0.86
CA ARG A 141 -17.99 -7.08 -1.40
C ARG A 141 -18.16 -5.57 -1.45
N VAL A 142 -17.79 -4.87 -0.40
CA VAL A 142 -17.82 -3.40 -0.39
C VAL A 142 -16.93 -2.83 -1.49
N LYS A 143 -15.72 -3.36 -1.69
CA LYS A 143 -14.84 -2.93 -2.79
C LYS A 143 -15.43 -3.18 -4.17
N GLU A 144 -16.06 -4.33 -4.41
CA GLU A 144 -16.70 -4.68 -5.68
C GLU A 144 -17.92 -3.76 -5.97
N GLU A 145 -18.72 -3.44 -4.96
CA GLU A 145 -19.81 -2.48 -5.09
C GLU A 145 -19.29 -1.07 -5.43
N LEU A 146 -18.23 -0.64 -4.78
CA LEU A 146 -17.60 0.66 -5.03
C LEU A 146 -16.92 0.71 -6.41
N GLU A 147 -16.28 -0.38 -6.85
CA GLU A 147 -15.74 -0.50 -8.20
C GLU A 147 -16.83 -0.32 -9.26
N SER A 148 -17.97 -0.99 -9.09
CA SER A 148 -19.09 -0.88 -10.05
C SER A 148 -19.66 0.55 -10.13
N LYS A 149 -19.57 1.33 -9.04
CA LYS A 149 -20.07 2.71 -8.97
C LYS A 149 -19.03 3.75 -9.39
N TYR A 150 -17.76 3.50 -9.14
CA TYR A 150 -16.68 4.47 -9.20
C TYR A 150 -15.44 3.96 -9.92
N ALA A 151 -15.62 3.18 -11.00
CA ALA A 151 -14.50 2.60 -11.79
C ALA A 151 -13.48 3.65 -12.26
N ASP A 152 -13.95 4.86 -12.60
CA ASP A 152 -13.14 5.97 -13.10
C ASP A 152 -12.92 7.07 -12.05
N ASN A 153 -13.32 6.83 -10.80
CA ASN A 153 -13.18 7.81 -9.72
C ASN A 153 -12.61 7.18 -8.45
N ARG A 154 -11.27 7.07 -8.44
CA ARG A 154 -10.54 6.50 -7.30
C ARG A 154 -10.76 7.25 -5.98
N GLU A 155 -11.01 8.56 -6.02
CA GLU A 155 -11.26 9.35 -4.81
C GLU A 155 -12.55 8.91 -4.12
N LEU A 156 -13.66 8.82 -4.85
CA LEU A 156 -14.95 8.35 -4.33
C LEU A 156 -14.88 6.88 -3.91
N TYR A 157 -14.18 6.03 -4.67
CA TYR A 157 -13.91 4.66 -4.28
C TYR A 157 -13.17 4.58 -2.93
N THR A 158 -12.13 5.40 -2.74
CA THR A 158 -11.35 5.42 -1.50
C THR A 158 -12.18 5.93 -0.32
N LYS A 159 -12.94 7.01 -0.51
CA LYS A 159 -13.86 7.54 0.52
C LYS A 159 -14.93 6.52 0.91
N GLY A 160 -15.48 5.79 -0.05
CA GLY A 160 -16.53 4.79 0.19
C GLY A 160 -16.11 3.60 1.06
N LYS A 161 -14.81 3.33 1.16
CA LYS A 161 -14.28 2.26 2.02
C LYS A 161 -14.11 2.65 3.48
N LYS A 162 -14.26 3.94 3.82
CA LYS A 162 -13.92 4.44 5.16
C LYS A 162 -14.64 3.67 6.27
N ASP A 163 -15.95 3.49 6.14
CA ASP A 163 -16.77 2.89 7.21
C ASP A 163 -16.37 1.45 7.49
N ILE A 164 -16.17 0.63 6.46
CA ILE A 164 -15.73 -0.77 6.64
C ILE A 164 -14.30 -0.85 7.19
N ILE A 165 -13.42 0.07 6.78
CA ILE A 165 -12.06 0.15 7.33
C ILE A 165 -12.10 0.52 8.81
N ASP A 166 -12.93 1.49 9.21
CA ASP A 166 -13.08 1.88 10.61
C ASP A 166 -13.60 0.70 11.46
N ILE A 167 -14.54 -0.10 10.93
CA ILE A 167 -15.01 -1.33 11.59
C ILE A 167 -13.85 -2.32 11.78
N ILE A 168 -13.06 -2.56 10.74
CA ILE A 168 -11.92 -3.49 10.80
C ILE A 168 -10.89 -3.03 11.84
N LEU A 169 -10.56 -1.73 11.86
CA LEU A 169 -9.54 -1.18 12.75
C LEU A 169 -9.98 -1.13 14.23
N ASN A 170 -11.29 -1.21 14.50
CA ASN A 170 -11.84 -1.19 15.87
C ASN A 170 -12.13 -2.59 16.43
N ASN A 171 -11.86 -3.65 15.71
CA ASN A 171 -11.95 -5.05 16.15
C ASN A 171 -10.58 -5.63 16.45
#